data_83161b8d8f66bf686f8876bdb3b7d6b5
#
_entry.id   83161b8d8f66bf686f8876bdb3b7d6b5
#
_cell.length_a   1.000
_cell.length_b   1.000
_cell.length_c   1.000
_cell.angle_alpha   90.00
_cell.angle_beta   90.00
_cell.angle_gamma   90.00
#
_symmetry.space_group_name_H-M   'P 1'
#
loop_
_entity.id
_entity.type
_entity.pdbx_description
1 polymer ?
#
loop_
_entity_poly.entity_id
_entity_poly.type
_entity_poly.pdbx_seq_one_letter_code
_entity_poly.pdbx_strand_id
1 'polypeptide(L)'
;MIKYLGVVSLVALSLSATADEGPLGSVLMKQTNGCMEGPIEQFGRYIGDWTITDQRLQQDGVTWSPGNGARWNFTCVGDGIAVQDFWMPNGPDGGPPPGVGTNLRIYDPATKRWEVTWTATNAPGMTHIRAEQNDKGDILMHWVTPEQNPPRRITFFAPTADGWDWTMEMSFDGGENWTEVYKIKAAPRK
;
A
#
# COMPACT_ATOMS: atom_id res chain seq x y z
N MET A 1 60.04 -11.54 44.65
CA MET A 1 59.29 -12.41 43.71
C MET A 1 57.95 -11.74 43.41
N ILE A 2 57.84 -11.01 42.29
CA ILE A 2 56.63 -10.31 41.87
C ILE A 2 56.00 -11.15 40.79
N LYS A 3 54.76 -11.66 41.06
CA LYS A 3 53.96 -12.41 40.08
C LYS A 3 53.12 -11.43 39.24
N TYR A 4 53.37 -11.33 37.95
CA TYR A 4 52.52 -10.65 36.99
C TYR A 4 51.35 -11.56 36.62
N LEU A 5 50.12 -11.14 36.96
CA LEU A 5 48.88 -11.71 36.40
C LEU A 5 48.60 -11.01 35.07
N GLY A 6 48.73 -11.73 33.99
CA GLY A 6 48.31 -11.28 32.67
C GLY A 6 46.78 -11.36 32.54
N VAL A 7 46.12 -10.23 32.29
CA VAL A 7 44.71 -10.19 31.95
C VAL A 7 44.58 -10.45 30.44
N VAL A 8 44.00 -11.57 30.08
CA VAL A 8 43.63 -11.87 28.69
C VAL A 8 42.26 -11.28 28.42
N SER A 9 42.20 -10.16 27.67
CA SER A 9 40.95 -9.61 27.17
C SER A 9 40.47 -10.43 25.98
N LEU A 10 39.37 -11.16 26.17
CA LEU A 10 38.61 -11.75 25.06
C LEU A 10 37.84 -10.65 24.36
N VAL A 11 38.26 -10.32 23.16
CA VAL A 11 37.46 -9.49 22.23
C VAL A 11 36.44 -10.42 21.57
N ALA A 12 35.18 -10.31 21.98
CA ALA A 12 34.07 -10.97 21.28
C ALA A 12 33.80 -10.22 19.98
N LEU A 13 34.22 -10.78 18.85
CA LEU A 13 33.77 -10.36 17.54
C LEU A 13 32.30 -10.79 17.38
N SER A 14 31.38 -9.85 17.46
CA SER A 14 30.01 -10.05 17.03
C SER A 14 29.99 -10.10 15.49
N LEU A 15 29.93 -11.28 14.93
CA LEU A 15 29.58 -11.50 13.54
C LEU A 15 28.09 -11.14 13.40
N SER A 16 27.81 -9.94 12.90
CA SER A 16 26.50 -9.61 12.37
C SER A 16 26.31 -10.48 11.12
N ALA A 17 25.52 -11.54 11.24
CA ALA A 17 25.04 -12.25 10.07
C ALA A 17 24.14 -11.28 9.28
N THR A 18 24.66 -10.68 8.22
CA THR A 18 23.84 -10.10 7.17
C THR A 18 23.06 -11.25 6.56
N ALA A 19 21.72 -11.26 6.74
CA ALA A 19 20.89 -12.18 6.01
C ALA A 19 21.21 -11.98 4.52
N ASP A 20 21.67 -13.04 3.86
CA ASP A 20 21.87 -13.04 2.42
C ASP A 20 20.49 -12.87 1.76
N GLU A 21 20.17 -11.63 1.45
CA GLU A 21 19.00 -11.31 0.64
C GLU A 21 19.28 -11.91 -0.74
N GLY A 22 18.72 -13.07 -1.01
CA GLY A 22 18.86 -13.72 -2.32
C GLY A 22 18.55 -12.78 -3.47
N PRO A 23 18.88 -13.11 -4.73
CA PRO A 23 18.80 -12.22 -5.90
C PRO A 23 17.46 -11.52 -6.06
N LEU A 24 16.35 -12.12 -5.65
CA LEU A 24 15.01 -11.51 -5.66
C LEU A 24 14.84 -10.44 -4.58
N GLY A 25 15.42 -10.62 -3.40
CA GLY A 25 15.39 -9.62 -2.34
C GLY A 25 16.07 -8.32 -2.76
N SER A 26 17.23 -8.39 -3.42
CA SER A 26 17.96 -7.21 -3.90
C SER A 26 17.23 -6.45 -5.01
N VAL A 27 16.43 -7.13 -5.84
CA VAL A 27 15.65 -6.50 -6.93
C VAL A 27 14.36 -5.87 -6.41
N LEU A 28 13.68 -6.54 -5.47
CA LEU A 28 12.36 -6.11 -4.98
C LEU A 28 12.44 -5.18 -3.76
N MET A 29 13.47 -5.33 -2.94
CA MET A 29 13.58 -4.67 -1.63
C MET A 29 14.62 -3.55 -1.59
N LYS A 30 15.29 -3.26 -2.70
CA LYS A 30 16.19 -2.11 -2.76
C LYS A 30 15.35 -0.85 -2.70
N GLN A 31 15.17 -0.35 -1.48
CA GLN A 31 14.56 0.94 -1.24
C GLN A 31 15.51 2.02 -1.79
N THR A 32 15.19 2.47 -2.96
CA THR A 32 15.89 3.59 -3.59
C THR A 32 14.99 4.81 -3.52
N ASN A 33 15.58 5.97 -3.58
CA ASN A 33 14.85 7.23 -3.63
C ASN A 33 14.11 7.44 -4.98
N GLY A 34 14.28 6.55 -5.95
CA GLY A 34 13.72 6.71 -7.30
C GLY A 34 12.20 6.84 -7.34
N CYS A 35 11.48 6.23 -6.39
CA CYS A 35 10.04 6.42 -6.29
C CYS A 35 9.62 7.75 -5.64
N MET A 36 10.56 8.55 -5.17
CA MET A 36 10.30 9.87 -4.58
C MET A 36 10.65 11.01 -5.56
N GLU A 37 10.81 10.69 -6.83
CA GLU A 37 11.23 11.66 -7.84
C GLU A 37 10.23 11.73 -9.01
N GLY A 38 10.00 12.95 -9.52
CA GLY A 38 9.15 13.18 -10.68
C GLY A 38 7.71 12.66 -10.52
N PRO A 39 7.10 12.14 -11.57
CA PRO A 39 5.72 11.66 -11.50
C PRO A 39 5.51 10.44 -10.60
N ILE A 40 6.55 9.65 -10.38
CA ILE A 40 6.47 8.44 -9.55
C ILE A 40 6.22 8.79 -8.09
N GLU A 41 6.65 9.97 -7.63
CA GLU A 41 6.38 10.49 -6.29
C GLU A 41 4.89 10.51 -5.96
N GLN A 42 4.01 10.64 -6.94
CA GLN A 42 2.55 10.64 -6.70
C GLN A 42 2.10 9.43 -5.88
N PHE A 43 2.57 8.21 -6.19
CA PHE A 43 2.38 7.03 -5.36
C PHE A 43 3.57 6.72 -4.44
N GLY A 44 4.76 7.18 -4.78
CA GLY A 44 5.98 7.01 -3.98
C GLY A 44 5.84 7.52 -2.54
N ARG A 45 5.11 8.61 -2.34
CA ARG A 45 4.85 9.20 -1.02
C ARG A 45 4.02 8.32 -0.07
N TYR A 46 3.40 7.24 -0.56
CA TYR A 46 2.70 6.23 0.28
C TYR A 46 3.60 5.05 0.64
N ILE A 47 4.86 5.02 0.17
CA ILE A 47 5.80 3.95 0.50
C ILE A 47 5.98 3.88 2.01
N GLY A 48 5.82 2.66 2.55
CA GLY A 48 5.89 2.41 3.97
C GLY A 48 5.00 1.25 4.40
N ASP A 49 4.97 1.04 5.69
CA ASP A 49 4.15 0.01 6.35
C ASP A 49 3.08 0.69 7.19
N TRP A 50 1.82 0.36 6.91
CA TRP A 50 0.67 1.08 7.43
C TRP A 50 -0.24 0.16 8.24
N THR A 51 -0.66 0.63 9.40
CA THR A 51 -1.78 0.06 10.16
C THR A 51 -3.05 0.73 9.69
N ILE A 52 -4.03 -0.08 9.30
CA ILE A 52 -5.28 0.36 8.72
C ILE A 52 -6.43 0.20 9.71
N THR A 53 -7.23 1.24 9.83
CA THR A 53 -8.61 1.15 10.35
C THR A 53 -9.58 1.44 9.21
N ASP A 54 -10.68 0.71 9.17
CA ASP A 54 -11.64 0.82 8.08
C ASP A 54 -13.09 0.81 8.55
N GLN A 55 -13.97 1.37 7.74
CA GLN A 55 -15.40 1.42 7.96
C GLN A 55 -16.15 1.15 6.65
N ARG A 56 -17.29 0.48 6.75
CA ARG A 56 -18.17 0.18 5.62
C ARG A 56 -19.56 0.73 5.87
N LEU A 57 -20.13 1.39 4.86
CA LEU A 57 -21.52 1.81 4.85
C LEU A 57 -22.42 0.59 4.79
N GLN A 58 -23.40 0.52 5.67
CA GLN A 58 -24.38 -0.55 5.71
C GLN A 58 -25.47 -0.34 4.66
N GLN A 59 -26.29 -1.37 4.44
CA GLN A 59 -27.37 -1.35 3.43
C GLN A 59 -28.43 -0.28 3.69
N ASP A 60 -28.53 0.23 4.91
CA ASP A 60 -29.45 1.35 5.25
C ASP A 60 -29.01 2.70 4.67
N GLY A 61 -27.79 2.78 4.11
CA GLY A 61 -27.24 3.98 3.49
C GLY A 61 -26.81 5.08 4.47
N VAL A 62 -26.83 4.82 5.79
CA VAL A 62 -26.52 5.80 6.84
C VAL A 62 -25.58 5.28 7.91
N THR A 63 -25.69 4.00 8.29
CA THR A 63 -24.89 3.41 9.35
C THR A 63 -23.51 3.00 8.85
N TRP A 64 -22.47 3.40 9.58
CA TRP A 64 -21.10 2.98 9.33
C TRP A 64 -20.67 1.95 10.38
N SER A 65 -20.23 0.78 9.93
CA SER A 65 -19.70 -0.28 10.80
C SER A 65 -18.18 -0.41 10.63
N PRO A 66 -17.45 -0.61 11.73
CA PRO A 66 -16.02 -0.86 11.65
C PRO A 66 -15.74 -2.16 10.91
N GLY A 67 -14.67 -2.18 10.12
CA GLY A 67 -14.07 -3.39 9.58
C GLY A 67 -13.06 -4.01 10.54
N ASN A 68 -12.41 -5.07 10.10
CA ASN A 68 -11.39 -5.76 10.91
C ASN A 68 -10.02 -5.05 10.88
N GLY A 69 -9.88 -4.01 10.07
CA GLY A 69 -8.60 -3.38 9.79
C GLY A 69 -7.70 -4.25 8.91
N ALA A 70 -6.51 -3.74 8.64
CA ALA A 70 -5.53 -4.41 7.79
C ALA A 70 -4.11 -3.91 8.11
N ARG A 71 -3.13 -4.61 7.55
CA ARG A 71 -1.81 -4.08 7.26
C ARG A 71 -1.73 -3.77 5.77
N TRP A 72 -1.20 -2.60 5.42
CA TRP A 72 -0.98 -2.22 4.02
C TRP A 72 0.45 -1.75 3.85
N ASN A 73 1.21 -2.48 3.04
CA ASN A 73 2.61 -2.16 2.77
C ASN A 73 2.76 -1.66 1.34
N PHE A 74 3.49 -0.58 1.15
CA PHE A 74 3.86 -0.05 -0.18
C PHE A 74 5.38 -0.08 -0.33
N THR A 75 5.85 -0.51 -1.48
CA THR A 75 7.27 -0.61 -1.79
C THR A 75 7.59 -0.05 -3.18
N CYS A 76 8.81 0.47 -3.31
CA CYS A 76 9.39 0.89 -4.58
C CYS A 76 9.92 -0.33 -5.33
N VAL A 77 9.63 -0.43 -6.61
CA VAL A 77 10.10 -1.52 -7.48
C VAL A 77 11.00 -0.94 -8.56
N GLY A 78 12.12 -1.61 -8.82
CA GLY A 78 13.00 -1.31 -9.94
C GLY A 78 13.63 0.09 -9.89
N ASP A 79 13.88 0.65 -8.71
CA ASP A 79 14.49 1.97 -8.53
C ASP A 79 13.69 3.12 -9.17
N GLY A 80 12.39 3.14 -8.93
CA GLY A 80 11.51 4.18 -9.44
C GLY A 80 10.80 3.84 -10.74
N ILE A 81 10.76 2.56 -11.13
CA ILE A 81 9.99 2.11 -12.30
C ILE A 81 8.53 1.91 -11.95
N ALA A 82 8.24 1.39 -10.74
CA ALA A 82 6.88 1.10 -10.30
C ALA A 82 6.72 1.21 -8.78
N VAL A 83 5.47 1.31 -8.33
CA VAL A 83 5.09 1.18 -6.93
C VAL A 83 4.20 -0.04 -6.77
N GLN A 84 4.57 -0.94 -5.87
CA GLN A 84 3.77 -2.12 -5.53
C GLN A 84 3.25 -2.03 -4.10
N ASP A 85 2.06 -2.55 -3.86
CA ASP A 85 1.55 -2.70 -2.50
C ASP A 85 1.11 -4.13 -2.19
N PHE A 86 0.96 -4.39 -0.88
CA PHE A 86 0.42 -5.62 -0.35
C PHE A 86 -0.65 -5.29 0.70
N TRP A 87 -1.89 -5.59 0.37
CA TRP A 87 -3.04 -5.46 1.24
C TRP A 87 -3.25 -6.76 2.00
N MET A 88 -3.15 -6.72 3.32
CA MET A 88 -3.28 -7.87 4.22
C MET A 88 -4.39 -7.58 5.25
N PRO A 89 -5.66 -7.89 4.92
CA PRO A 89 -6.76 -7.67 5.86
C PRO A 89 -6.60 -8.56 7.09
N ASN A 90 -6.91 -8.04 8.27
CA ASN A 90 -6.92 -8.86 9.47
C ASN A 90 -8.04 -9.91 9.35
N GLY A 91 -7.76 -11.11 9.81
CA GLY A 91 -8.77 -12.16 9.93
C GLY A 91 -9.77 -11.84 11.04
N PRO A 92 -10.88 -12.58 11.12
CA PRO A 92 -11.78 -12.52 12.26
C PRO A 92 -11.02 -12.72 13.56
N ASP A 93 -11.37 -11.95 14.59
CA ASP A 93 -10.80 -12.03 15.95
C ASP A 93 -9.26 -11.91 15.99
N GLY A 94 -8.67 -11.18 15.04
CA GLY A 94 -7.22 -11.01 14.93
C GLY A 94 -6.46 -12.23 14.41
N GLY A 95 -7.17 -13.19 13.83
CA GLY A 95 -6.60 -14.37 13.18
C GLY A 95 -5.82 -14.02 11.89
N PRO A 96 -5.26 -15.05 11.22
CA PRO A 96 -4.48 -14.85 10.00
C PRO A 96 -5.34 -14.20 8.89
N PRO A 97 -4.73 -13.44 7.97
CA PRO A 97 -5.44 -12.80 6.88
C PRO A 97 -6.15 -13.85 6.00
N PRO A 98 -7.40 -13.60 5.58
CA PRO A 98 -8.14 -14.51 4.71
C PRO A 98 -7.60 -14.54 3.28
N GLY A 99 -6.69 -13.64 2.96
CA GLY A 99 -6.02 -13.51 1.67
C GLY A 99 -5.12 -12.29 1.65
N VAL A 100 -4.30 -12.20 0.62
CA VAL A 100 -3.44 -11.05 0.34
C VAL A 100 -3.79 -10.51 -1.03
N GLY A 101 -4.02 -9.19 -1.11
CA GLY A 101 -4.17 -8.49 -2.37
C GLY A 101 -2.90 -7.70 -2.70
N THR A 102 -2.68 -7.41 -3.96
CA THR A 102 -1.56 -6.60 -4.42
C THR A 102 -1.95 -5.75 -5.62
N ASN A 103 -1.44 -4.52 -5.64
CA ASN A 103 -1.43 -3.70 -6.84
C ASN A 103 0.01 -3.50 -7.32
N LEU A 104 0.20 -3.59 -8.62
CA LEU A 104 1.38 -3.04 -9.29
C LEU A 104 0.94 -1.78 -10.04
N ARG A 105 1.65 -0.66 -9.80
CA ARG A 105 1.37 0.66 -10.38
C ARG A 105 2.53 1.10 -11.23
N ILE A 106 2.26 1.39 -12.50
CA ILE A 106 3.23 1.86 -13.48
C ILE A 106 2.73 3.18 -14.03
N TYR A 107 3.57 4.21 -14.01
CA TYR A 107 3.25 5.50 -14.59
C TYR A 107 3.51 5.49 -16.10
N ASP A 108 2.52 5.90 -16.89
CA ASP A 108 2.66 6.10 -18.33
C ASP A 108 2.91 7.59 -18.63
N PRO A 109 4.14 7.97 -19.03
CA PRO A 109 4.46 9.37 -19.32
C PRO A 109 3.77 9.91 -20.57
N ALA A 110 3.32 9.04 -21.48
CA ALA A 110 2.64 9.46 -22.71
C ALA A 110 1.22 9.95 -22.43
N THR A 111 0.50 9.26 -21.53
CA THR A 111 -0.86 9.62 -21.14
C THR A 111 -0.92 10.44 -19.83
N LYS A 112 0.22 10.53 -19.12
CA LYS A 112 0.35 11.14 -17.79
C LYS A 112 -0.58 10.51 -16.76
N ARG A 113 -0.80 9.20 -16.86
CA ARG A 113 -1.67 8.41 -15.99
C ARG A 113 -0.95 7.21 -15.42
N TRP A 114 -1.54 6.66 -14.38
CA TRP A 114 -1.10 5.39 -13.80
C TRP A 114 -1.94 4.25 -14.36
N GLU A 115 -1.26 3.20 -14.82
CA GLU A 115 -1.85 1.91 -15.11
C GLU A 115 -1.62 1.00 -13.90
N VAL A 116 -2.71 0.48 -13.35
CA VAL A 116 -2.69 -0.27 -12.08
C VAL A 116 -3.34 -1.62 -12.30
N THR A 117 -2.68 -2.68 -11.86
CA THR A 117 -3.24 -4.03 -11.86
C THR A 117 -3.46 -4.50 -10.42
N TRP A 118 -4.70 -4.87 -10.09
CA TRP A 118 -5.05 -5.48 -8.82
C TRP A 118 -5.32 -6.97 -8.99
N THR A 119 -4.84 -7.78 -8.04
CA THR A 119 -5.18 -9.18 -7.87
C THR A 119 -5.15 -9.58 -6.39
N ALA A 120 -5.83 -10.68 -6.03
CA ALA A 120 -5.84 -11.18 -4.66
C ALA A 120 -5.84 -12.70 -4.62
N THR A 121 -5.22 -13.27 -3.59
CA THR A 121 -5.07 -14.73 -3.44
C THR A 121 -6.39 -15.48 -3.20
N ASN A 122 -7.39 -14.78 -2.66
CA ASN A 122 -8.72 -15.33 -2.38
C ASN A 122 -9.79 -14.93 -3.42
N ALA A 123 -9.40 -14.18 -4.47
CA ALA A 123 -10.28 -13.77 -5.57
C ALA A 123 -9.48 -13.82 -6.88
N PRO A 124 -9.40 -14.99 -7.52
CA PRO A 124 -8.63 -15.14 -8.75
C PRO A 124 -9.18 -14.23 -9.85
N GLY A 125 -8.27 -13.57 -10.53
CA GLY A 125 -8.57 -12.59 -11.59
C GLY A 125 -7.67 -11.37 -11.49
N MET A 126 -7.71 -10.56 -12.52
CA MET A 126 -6.99 -9.30 -12.57
C MET A 126 -7.96 -8.16 -12.85
N THR A 127 -7.77 -7.08 -12.13
CA THR A 127 -8.51 -5.84 -12.35
C THR A 127 -7.56 -4.78 -12.86
N HIS A 128 -7.89 -4.17 -13.99
CA HIS A 128 -7.18 -3.01 -14.51
C HIS A 128 -7.87 -1.74 -14.04
N ILE A 129 -7.09 -0.85 -13.47
CA ILE A 129 -7.53 0.43 -12.91
C ILE A 129 -6.62 1.52 -13.48
N ARG A 130 -7.16 2.68 -13.79
CA ARG A 130 -6.40 3.89 -14.12
C ARG A 130 -6.48 4.88 -13.00
N ALA A 131 -5.36 5.60 -12.79
CA ALA A 131 -5.31 6.61 -11.76
C ALA A 131 -4.65 7.89 -12.30
N GLU A 132 -5.08 9.02 -11.74
CA GLU A 132 -4.52 10.33 -12.03
C GLU A 132 -4.54 11.20 -10.76
N GLN A 133 -3.56 12.08 -10.64
CA GLN A 133 -3.49 13.04 -9.54
C GLN A 133 -4.26 14.30 -9.92
N ASN A 134 -5.08 14.79 -8.98
CA ASN A 134 -5.76 16.09 -9.10
C ASN A 134 -4.88 17.25 -8.59
N ASP A 135 -5.37 18.48 -8.75
CA ASP A 135 -4.67 19.71 -8.32
C ASP A 135 -4.51 19.83 -6.80
N LYS A 136 -5.27 19.05 -6.01
CA LYS A 136 -5.14 18.99 -4.55
C LYS A 136 -4.06 18.00 -4.10
N GLY A 137 -3.52 17.25 -5.05
CA GLY A 137 -2.56 16.19 -4.77
C GLY A 137 -3.22 14.84 -4.43
N ASP A 138 -4.55 14.72 -4.47
CA ASP A 138 -5.22 13.44 -4.28
C ASP A 138 -5.14 12.60 -5.55
N ILE A 139 -5.14 11.28 -5.42
CA ILE A 139 -5.12 10.37 -6.55
C ILE A 139 -6.50 9.75 -6.72
N LEU A 140 -7.12 10.01 -7.86
CA LEU A 140 -8.37 9.40 -8.28
C LEU A 140 -8.10 8.15 -9.10
N MET A 141 -8.81 7.06 -8.79
CA MET A 141 -8.69 5.77 -9.47
C MET A 141 -10.04 5.30 -9.98
N HIS A 142 -10.08 4.83 -11.23
CA HIS A 142 -11.27 4.31 -11.91
C HIS A 142 -11.01 2.92 -12.48
N TRP A 143 -12.00 2.02 -12.33
CA TRP A 143 -11.94 0.70 -12.95
C TRP A 143 -12.02 0.80 -14.46
N VAL A 144 -11.18 0.04 -15.15
CA VAL A 144 -11.18 -0.10 -16.61
C VAL A 144 -11.74 -1.46 -17.00
N THR A 145 -11.24 -2.53 -16.37
CA THR A 145 -11.71 -3.88 -16.61
C THR A 145 -11.52 -4.77 -15.38
N PRO A 146 -12.47 -5.61 -15.00
CA PRO A 146 -13.84 -5.61 -15.55
C PRO A 146 -14.59 -4.33 -15.21
N GLU A 147 -15.48 -3.91 -16.09
CA GLU A 147 -16.38 -2.79 -15.80
C GLU A 147 -17.20 -3.08 -14.53
N GLN A 148 -17.34 -2.07 -13.70
CA GLN A 148 -18.06 -2.19 -12.44
C GLN A 148 -19.51 -1.71 -12.59
N ASN A 149 -20.43 -2.52 -12.08
CA ASN A 149 -21.83 -2.13 -11.98
C ASN A 149 -22.33 -2.41 -10.55
N PRO A 150 -22.63 -1.40 -9.73
CA PRO A 150 -22.54 0.03 -10.05
C PRO A 150 -21.11 0.53 -10.28
N PRO A 151 -20.93 1.63 -11.02
CA PRO A 151 -19.63 2.28 -11.17
C PRO A 151 -18.97 2.60 -9.84
N ARG A 152 -17.64 2.47 -9.78
CA ARG A 152 -16.84 2.71 -8.56
C ARG A 152 -15.68 3.62 -8.86
N ARG A 153 -15.31 4.41 -7.87
CA ARG A 153 -14.06 5.17 -7.87
C ARG A 153 -13.40 5.12 -6.50
N ILE A 154 -12.10 5.34 -6.49
CA ILE A 154 -11.28 5.38 -5.29
C ILE A 154 -10.57 6.73 -5.25
N THR A 155 -10.45 7.30 -4.06
CA THR A 155 -9.60 8.45 -3.79
C THR A 155 -8.56 8.09 -2.73
N PHE A 156 -7.28 8.25 -3.07
CA PHE A 156 -6.18 8.33 -2.12
C PHE A 156 -5.95 9.80 -1.80
N PHE A 157 -6.20 10.21 -0.58
CA PHE A 157 -5.94 11.59 -0.17
C PHE A 157 -4.46 11.82 0.06
N ALA A 158 -4.00 13.04 -0.20
CA ALA A 158 -2.60 13.42 0.00
C ALA A 158 -2.15 13.09 1.42
N PRO A 159 -1.00 12.41 1.61
CA PRO A 159 -0.53 12.02 2.93
C PRO A 159 -0.08 13.21 3.76
N THR A 160 -0.23 13.08 5.08
CA THR A 160 0.27 13.98 6.10
C THR A 160 1.34 13.29 6.95
N ALA A 161 1.91 13.98 7.94
CA ALA A 161 2.86 13.37 8.88
C ALA A 161 2.23 12.23 9.71
N ASP A 162 0.91 12.27 9.95
CA ASP A 162 0.19 11.31 10.78
C ASP A 162 -0.37 10.11 9.98
N GLY A 163 -0.32 10.17 8.65
CA GLY A 163 -0.86 9.15 7.77
C GLY A 163 -1.69 9.71 6.63
N TRP A 164 -2.61 8.90 6.11
CA TRP A 164 -3.45 9.26 4.98
C TRP A 164 -4.80 8.58 5.03
N ASP A 165 -5.77 9.18 4.34
CA ASP A 165 -7.12 8.67 4.19
C ASP A 165 -7.33 8.09 2.77
N TRP A 166 -8.31 7.20 2.67
CA TRP A 166 -8.73 6.59 1.43
C TRP A 166 -10.23 6.33 1.45
N THR A 167 -10.89 6.56 0.32
CA THR A 167 -12.32 6.27 0.18
C THR A 167 -12.62 5.50 -1.10
N MET A 168 -13.64 4.67 -1.04
CA MET A 168 -14.30 4.11 -2.21
C MET A 168 -15.74 4.61 -2.27
N GLU A 169 -16.13 5.08 -3.43
CA GLU A 169 -17.47 5.55 -3.73
C GLU A 169 -18.11 4.68 -4.81
N MET A 170 -19.43 4.57 -4.76
CA MET A 170 -20.25 3.96 -5.80
C MET A 170 -21.28 4.97 -6.32
N SER A 171 -21.59 4.86 -7.60
CA SER A 171 -22.69 5.62 -8.21
C SER A 171 -23.83 4.66 -8.56
N PHE A 172 -25.01 4.96 -8.04
CA PHE A 172 -26.22 4.17 -8.28
C PHE A 172 -27.12 4.76 -9.38
N ASP A 173 -26.68 5.86 -9.99
CA ASP A 173 -27.42 6.63 -11.01
C ASP A 173 -26.59 6.86 -12.30
N GLY A 174 -25.64 5.94 -12.57
CA GLY A 174 -24.85 5.98 -13.80
C GLY A 174 -23.70 6.98 -13.80
N GLY A 175 -23.25 7.46 -12.65
CA GLY A 175 -22.11 8.37 -12.52
C GLY A 175 -22.46 9.80 -12.21
N GLU A 176 -23.76 10.12 -12.04
CA GLU A 176 -24.21 11.48 -11.71
C GLU A 176 -23.90 11.84 -10.26
N ASN A 177 -24.25 10.96 -9.32
CA ASN A 177 -23.97 11.13 -7.90
C ASN A 177 -23.12 9.98 -7.35
N TRP A 178 -22.28 10.29 -6.34
CA TRP A 178 -21.35 9.35 -5.74
C TRP A 178 -21.58 9.25 -4.25
N THR A 179 -21.69 8.03 -3.75
CA THR A 179 -21.88 7.73 -2.33
C THR A 179 -20.64 7.02 -1.81
N GLU A 180 -20.03 7.56 -0.76
CA GLU A 180 -18.95 6.84 -0.06
C GLU A 180 -19.51 5.56 0.56
N VAL A 181 -18.89 4.43 0.27
CA VAL A 181 -19.31 3.11 0.77
C VAL A 181 -18.24 2.41 1.59
N TYR A 182 -16.99 2.89 1.51
CA TYR A 182 -15.88 2.34 2.26
C TYR A 182 -14.84 3.43 2.55
N LYS A 183 -14.38 3.48 3.79
CA LYS A 183 -13.38 4.45 4.27
C LYS A 183 -12.23 3.73 4.95
N ILE A 184 -11.04 4.22 4.73
CA ILE A 184 -9.80 3.77 5.35
C ILE A 184 -9.06 4.96 5.93
N LYS A 185 -8.49 4.73 7.12
CA LYS A 185 -7.44 5.57 7.70
C LYS A 185 -6.18 4.73 7.86
N ALA A 186 -5.09 5.23 7.32
CA ALA A 186 -3.77 4.63 7.40
C ALA A 186 -2.89 5.43 8.37
N ALA A 187 -2.34 4.77 9.36
CA ALA A 187 -1.35 5.34 10.28
C ALA A 187 -0.02 4.59 10.16
N PRO A 188 1.14 5.26 10.33
CA PRO A 188 2.44 4.58 10.29
C PRO A 188 2.48 3.42 11.28
N ARG A 189 2.91 2.25 10.81
CA ARG A 189 3.08 1.07 11.65
C ARG A 189 4.36 1.24 12.47
N LYS A 190 4.21 1.14 13.79
CA LYS A 190 5.32 1.18 14.75
C LYS A 190 5.95 -0.20 14.92
#